data_141fb1d085b4ab92a5e1e3c0242b9a2d
#
_entry.id   141fb1d085b4ab92a5e1e3c0242b9a2d
#
_cell.length_a   1.000
_cell.length_b   1.000
_cell.length_c   1.000
_cell.angle_alpha   90.00
_cell.angle_beta   90.00
_cell.angle_gamma   90.00
#
_symmetry.space_group_name_H-M   'P 1'
#
loop_
_entity.id
_entity.type
_entity.pdbx_description
1 polymer ?
#
loop_
_entity_poly.entity_id
_entity_poly.type
_entity_poly.pdbx_seq_one_letter_code
_entity_poly.pdbx_strand_id
1 'polypeptide(L)'
;MKIVIAGAGEVGTHLAKMLSQENQDIILMDPNEERLNFSKSSMEILPMVGNPTSLRDLEEAGIKKADLFVSVTPEETTNVTACMLAHNLGAHRTLARINNYEYLLPKNKDLFDKLGINSMIYPEMLAANEIVTAVRRPWTRQYWELFGGALILIGVKVRDNSRLVNRVLAELLNEQKLYHIVAIKRKNETIIPRGTDRIESGDIVFFTTTRSHIEDVRLLAGKKDPEVKKVIIMGGSRIAIRACQYLPNNIRVKVIEANKEKSHRIAEVVPSNVLIINGDGRDTDLLMQEGIKDAQTFIALTENSSTNILACLAAKRLGVFKTIAKIENIDYIQLAESMDIGSVINKKLIAASHIYQFLLDADVSNVKCLTFANADVAELVARPDSKITKKQVKDLRLPKDMTLGGLIRDGEPMMIKGDTQIQAYDHVVVFCLDTAMRKLEDYFN
;
A
#
# COMPACT_ATOMS: atom_id res chain seq x y z
N MET A 1 1.62 -14.12 19.13
CA MET A 1 0.23 -14.41 18.70
C MET A 1 0.24 -15.66 17.83
N LYS A 2 -0.81 -16.48 17.89
CA LYS A 2 -0.99 -17.62 16.97
C LYS A 2 -1.85 -17.19 15.78
N ILE A 3 -1.32 -17.31 14.58
CA ILE A 3 -1.97 -16.87 13.34
C ILE A 3 -2.09 -18.06 12.39
N VAL A 4 -3.30 -18.31 11.89
CA VAL A 4 -3.54 -19.35 10.88
C VAL A 4 -3.93 -18.66 9.58
N ILE A 5 -3.15 -18.90 8.52
CA ILE A 5 -3.36 -18.33 7.19
C ILE A 5 -3.78 -19.45 6.24
N ALA A 6 -4.97 -19.36 5.68
CA ALA A 6 -5.49 -20.27 4.68
C ALA A 6 -5.30 -19.68 3.27
N GLY A 7 -4.57 -20.42 2.43
CA GLY A 7 -4.20 -20.06 1.07
C GLY A 7 -2.73 -19.66 0.93
N ALA A 8 -1.88 -20.57 0.47
CA ALA A 8 -0.47 -20.36 0.16
C ALA A 8 -0.27 -19.80 -1.26
N GLY A 9 -1.18 -18.95 -1.71
CA GLY A 9 -1.03 -18.13 -2.90
C GLY A 9 -0.16 -16.90 -2.64
N GLU A 10 -0.10 -16.01 -3.61
CA GLU A 10 0.77 -14.80 -3.56
C GLU A 10 0.56 -13.92 -2.33
N VAL A 11 -0.69 -13.67 -1.93
CA VAL A 11 -1.02 -12.82 -0.78
C VAL A 11 -0.69 -13.53 0.54
N GLY A 12 -1.14 -14.79 0.71
CA GLY A 12 -0.93 -15.53 1.95
C GLY A 12 0.53 -15.82 2.23
N THR A 13 1.29 -16.16 1.20
CA THR A 13 2.74 -16.36 1.30
C THR A 13 3.48 -15.11 1.72
N HIS A 14 3.16 -13.97 1.07
CA HIS A 14 3.79 -12.69 1.40
C HIS A 14 3.43 -12.24 2.80
N LEU A 15 2.16 -12.40 3.20
CA LEU A 15 1.70 -12.12 4.56
C LEU A 15 2.44 -12.98 5.59
N ALA A 16 2.54 -14.31 5.34
CA ALA A 16 3.26 -15.22 6.22
C ALA A 16 4.72 -14.81 6.39
N LYS A 17 5.38 -14.40 5.28
CA LYS A 17 6.75 -13.88 5.29
C LYS A 17 6.89 -12.60 6.13
N MET A 18 6.00 -11.64 5.99
CA MET A 18 6.03 -10.42 6.80
C MET A 18 5.88 -10.75 8.28
N LEU A 19 4.91 -11.57 8.63
CA LEU A 19 4.61 -11.91 10.02
C LEU A 19 5.66 -12.81 10.67
N SER A 20 6.39 -13.64 9.91
CA SER A 20 7.47 -14.48 10.46
C SER A 20 8.62 -13.65 11.02
N GLN A 21 8.79 -12.42 10.54
CA GLN A 21 9.80 -11.50 11.07
C GLN A 21 9.42 -10.91 12.45
N GLU A 22 8.15 -11.08 12.87
CA GLU A 22 7.56 -10.50 14.07
C GLU A 22 7.45 -11.48 15.26
N ASN A 23 8.17 -12.64 15.24
CA ASN A 23 8.07 -13.70 16.26
C ASN A 23 6.65 -14.20 16.50
N GLN A 24 5.82 -14.26 15.47
CA GLN A 24 4.48 -14.81 15.53
C GLN A 24 4.50 -16.32 15.27
N ASP A 25 3.63 -17.08 15.94
CA ASP A 25 3.40 -18.50 15.66
C ASP A 25 2.48 -18.64 14.44
N ILE A 26 3.05 -18.93 13.27
CA ILE A 26 2.33 -18.88 12.00
C ILE A 26 2.14 -20.27 11.42
N ILE A 27 0.90 -20.62 11.12
CA ILE A 27 0.54 -21.78 10.32
C ILE A 27 0.05 -21.30 8.96
N LEU A 28 0.70 -21.78 7.89
CA LEU A 28 0.28 -21.54 6.52
C LEU A 28 -0.34 -22.83 5.95
N MET A 29 -1.65 -22.78 5.70
CA MET A 29 -2.45 -23.91 5.23
C MET A 29 -2.82 -23.76 3.75
N ASP A 30 -2.61 -24.80 2.95
CA ASP A 30 -3.09 -24.90 1.55
C ASP A 30 -3.32 -26.36 1.19
N PRO A 31 -4.38 -26.71 0.42
CA PRO A 31 -4.59 -28.09 -0.03
C PRO A 31 -3.51 -28.57 -1.04
N ASN A 32 -2.79 -27.65 -1.69
CA ASN A 32 -1.72 -27.96 -2.62
C ASN A 32 -0.36 -27.88 -1.93
N GLU A 33 0.26 -29.07 -1.71
CA GLU A 33 1.57 -29.19 -1.07
C GLU A 33 2.69 -28.42 -1.83
N GLU A 34 2.63 -28.36 -3.17
CA GLU A 34 3.64 -27.65 -3.97
C GLU A 34 3.72 -26.16 -3.62
N ARG A 35 2.59 -25.56 -3.28
CA ARG A 35 2.53 -24.14 -2.85
C ARG A 35 3.15 -23.90 -1.48
N LEU A 36 3.31 -24.96 -0.68
CA LEU A 36 3.90 -24.88 0.66
C LEU A 36 5.41 -25.16 0.66
N ASN A 37 5.96 -25.73 -0.43
CA ASN A 37 7.35 -26.17 -0.47
C ASN A 37 8.38 -25.03 -0.31
N PHE A 38 8.06 -23.81 -0.76
CA PHE A 38 8.97 -22.67 -0.57
C PHE A 38 9.05 -22.19 0.89
N SER A 39 8.04 -22.43 1.73
CA SER A 39 8.04 -22.04 3.14
C SER A 39 8.94 -22.95 4.01
N LYS A 40 9.30 -24.14 3.51
CA LYS A 40 10.13 -25.12 4.23
C LYS A 40 11.59 -24.71 4.38
N SER A 41 12.11 -23.76 3.60
CA SER A 41 13.55 -23.53 3.49
C SER A 41 14.09 -22.23 4.12
N SER A 42 13.24 -21.29 4.54
CA SER A 42 13.75 -19.97 4.96
C SER A 42 12.91 -19.17 5.96
N MET A 43 11.83 -19.74 6.54
CA MET A 43 10.92 -18.97 7.39
C MET A 43 10.49 -19.79 8.62
N GLU A 44 10.33 -19.14 9.75
CA GLU A 44 9.69 -19.68 10.97
C GLU A 44 8.17 -19.80 10.78
N ILE A 45 7.77 -20.54 9.74
CA ILE A 45 6.36 -20.78 9.37
C ILE A 45 6.14 -22.29 9.36
N LEU A 46 5.08 -22.76 10.02
CA LEU A 46 4.66 -24.15 9.97
C LEU A 46 3.75 -24.36 8.74
N PRO A 47 4.24 -25.02 7.67
CA PRO A 47 3.40 -25.37 6.54
C PRO A 47 2.49 -26.54 6.90
N MET A 48 1.21 -26.46 6.52
CA MET A 48 0.23 -27.51 6.76
C MET A 48 -0.57 -27.79 5.49
N VAL A 49 -0.53 -29.02 5.00
CA VAL A 49 -1.42 -29.46 3.91
C VAL A 49 -2.81 -29.69 4.52
N GLY A 50 -3.79 -28.91 4.06
CA GLY A 50 -5.14 -29.01 4.61
C GLY A 50 -6.14 -28.14 3.85
N ASN A 51 -7.41 -28.48 3.98
CA ASN A 51 -8.54 -27.76 3.41
C ASN A 51 -9.11 -26.79 4.46
N PRO A 52 -9.16 -25.48 4.22
CA PRO A 52 -9.65 -24.49 5.19
C PRO A 52 -11.15 -24.60 5.49
N THR A 53 -11.90 -25.41 4.74
CA THR A 53 -13.31 -25.73 5.03
C THR A 53 -13.52 -27.09 5.69
N SER A 54 -12.43 -27.81 6.03
CA SER A 54 -12.46 -29.06 6.80
C SER A 54 -12.36 -28.77 8.29
N LEU A 55 -13.33 -29.19 9.08
CA LEU A 55 -13.33 -29.03 10.54
C LEU A 55 -12.10 -29.71 11.16
N ARG A 56 -11.79 -30.93 10.70
CA ARG A 56 -10.63 -31.69 11.15
C ARG A 56 -9.33 -30.93 10.91
N ASP A 57 -9.13 -30.41 9.69
CA ASP A 57 -7.88 -29.73 9.33
C ASP A 57 -7.74 -28.40 10.10
N LEU A 58 -8.86 -27.70 10.36
CA LEU A 58 -8.90 -26.51 11.21
C LEU A 58 -8.53 -26.85 12.67
N GLU A 59 -9.04 -27.96 13.21
CA GLU A 59 -8.68 -28.43 14.55
C GLU A 59 -7.21 -28.83 14.63
N GLU A 60 -6.66 -29.54 13.64
CA GLU A 60 -5.24 -29.89 13.54
C GLU A 60 -4.36 -28.63 13.46
N ALA A 61 -4.80 -27.57 12.77
CA ALA A 61 -4.14 -26.26 12.80
C ALA A 61 -4.22 -25.58 14.19
N GLY A 62 -4.99 -26.14 15.10
CA GLY A 62 -5.17 -25.57 16.45
C GLY A 62 -5.93 -24.27 16.45
N ILE A 63 -6.97 -24.17 15.60
CA ILE A 63 -7.76 -22.96 15.37
C ILE A 63 -8.38 -22.40 16.66
N LYS A 64 -8.75 -23.25 17.62
CA LYS A 64 -9.31 -22.88 18.92
C LYS A 64 -8.43 -21.92 19.73
N LYS A 65 -7.13 -21.92 19.48
CA LYS A 65 -6.13 -21.05 20.14
C LYS A 65 -5.61 -19.97 19.20
N ALA A 66 -6.20 -19.81 18.02
CA ALA A 66 -5.75 -18.81 17.06
C ALA A 66 -6.27 -17.43 17.45
N ASP A 67 -5.34 -16.48 17.60
CA ASP A 67 -5.66 -15.08 17.80
C ASP A 67 -6.26 -14.47 16.54
N LEU A 68 -5.79 -14.95 15.36
CA LEU A 68 -6.32 -14.55 14.07
C LEU A 68 -6.34 -15.72 13.09
N PHE A 69 -7.45 -15.85 12.36
CA PHE A 69 -7.59 -16.67 11.18
C PHE A 69 -7.76 -15.79 9.94
N VAL A 70 -6.92 -15.99 8.93
CA VAL A 70 -6.95 -15.23 7.67
C VAL A 70 -7.22 -16.19 6.51
N SER A 71 -8.29 -16.00 5.76
CA SER A 71 -8.57 -16.80 4.56
C SER A 71 -8.42 -15.95 3.30
N VAL A 72 -7.39 -16.26 2.50
CA VAL A 72 -6.98 -15.52 1.28
C VAL A 72 -6.83 -16.43 0.07
N THR A 73 -7.64 -17.48 -0.01
CA THR A 73 -7.70 -18.34 -1.19
C THR A 73 -8.27 -17.59 -2.40
N PRO A 74 -8.15 -18.12 -3.63
CA PRO A 74 -8.77 -17.50 -4.81
C PRO A 74 -10.30 -17.42 -4.75
N GLU A 75 -10.95 -18.36 -4.04
CA GLU A 75 -12.40 -18.54 -4.01
C GLU A 75 -13.03 -17.81 -2.81
N GLU A 76 -13.88 -16.82 -3.09
CA GLU A 76 -14.57 -16.01 -2.08
C GLU A 76 -15.45 -16.86 -1.15
N THR A 77 -16.22 -17.79 -1.72
CA THR A 77 -17.10 -18.68 -0.95
C THR A 77 -16.32 -19.55 0.03
N THR A 78 -15.17 -20.06 -0.38
CA THR A 78 -14.25 -20.79 0.49
C THR A 78 -13.75 -19.89 1.62
N ASN A 79 -13.38 -18.65 1.34
CA ASN A 79 -12.87 -17.73 2.36
C ASN A 79 -13.94 -17.38 3.40
N VAL A 80 -15.15 -17.08 2.95
CA VAL A 80 -16.31 -16.80 3.82
C VAL A 80 -16.64 -18.01 4.69
N THR A 81 -16.78 -19.19 4.08
CA THR A 81 -17.09 -20.43 4.80
C THR A 81 -16.00 -20.77 5.82
N ALA A 82 -14.74 -20.70 5.42
CA ALA A 82 -13.61 -21.00 6.31
C ALA A 82 -13.57 -20.06 7.53
N CYS A 83 -13.83 -18.77 7.35
CA CYS A 83 -13.91 -17.81 8.46
C CYS A 83 -15.08 -18.12 9.39
N MET A 84 -16.25 -18.46 8.87
CA MET A 84 -17.41 -18.87 9.68
C MET A 84 -17.09 -20.11 10.52
N LEU A 85 -16.48 -21.14 9.91
CA LEU A 85 -16.09 -22.36 10.63
C LEU A 85 -15.00 -22.07 11.67
N ALA A 86 -13.98 -21.33 11.32
CA ALA A 86 -12.89 -20.95 12.23
C ALA A 86 -13.40 -20.19 13.47
N HIS A 87 -14.31 -19.23 13.27
CA HIS A 87 -14.95 -18.49 14.37
C HIS A 87 -15.71 -19.43 15.30
N ASN A 88 -16.55 -20.30 14.75
CA ASN A 88 -17.36 -21.24 15.56
C ASN A 88 -16.50 -22.31 16.26
N LEU A 89 -15.31 -22.64 15.74
CA LEU A 89 -14.33 -23.50 16.40
C LEU A 89 -13.48 -22.76 17.44
N GLY A 90 -13.60 -21.44 17.56
CA GLY A 90 -13.01 -20.66 18.64
C GLY A 90 -11.87 -19.72 18.23
N ALA A 91 -11.64 -19.46 16.94
CA ALA A 91 -10.72 -18.39 16.51
C ALA A 91 -11.19 -17.02 17.07
N HIS A 92 -10.27 -16.27 17.64
CA HIS A 92 -10.62 -15.01 18.30
C HIS A 92 -11.05 -13.93 17.29
N ARG A 93 -10.34 -13.78 16.19
CA ARG A 93 -10.68 -12.88 15.08
C ARG A 93 -10.56 -13.60 13.74
N THR A 94 -11.32 -13.16 12.74
CA THR A 94 -11.30 -13.71 11.40
C THR A 94 -11.23 -12.61 10.35
N LEU A 95 -10.55 -12.90 9.23
CA LEU A 95 -10.46 -12.02 8.09
C LEU A 95 -10.63 -12.80 6.79
N ALA A 96 -11.58 -12.41 5.94
CA ALA A 96 -11.84 -13.03 4.66
C ALA A 96 -11.44 -12.14 3.47
N ARG A 97 -10.74 -12.72 2.50
CA ARG A 97 -10.60 -12.10 1.17
C ARG A 97 -11.90 -12.31 0.39
N ILE A 98 -12.40 -11.22 -0.19
CA ILE A 98 -13.62 -11.21 -0.99
C ILE A 98 -13.37 -10.63 -2.39
N ASN A 99 -14.31 -10.83 -3.29
CA ASN A 99 -14.35 -10.28 -4.65
C ASN A 99 -15.65 -9.51 -4.92
N ASN A 100 -16.66 -9.65 -4.04
CA ASN A 100 -17.93 -8.94 -4.16
C ASN A 100 -17.93 -7.69 -3.28
N TYR A 101 -18.01 -6.50 -3.93
CA TYR A 101 -18.07 -5.22 -3.23
C TYR A 101 -19.29 -5.07 -2.33
N GLU A 102 -20.40 -5.74 -2.65
CA GLU A 102 -21.64 -5.65 -1.88
C GLU A 102 -21.43 -6.02 -0.40
N TYR A 103 -20.53 -6.96 -0.13
CA TYR A 103 -20.21 -7.42 1.23
C TYR A 103 -19.57 -6.32 2.09
N LEU A 104 -18.88 -5.36 1.48
CA LEU A 104 -18.25 -4.23 2.17
C LEU A 104 -19.20 -3.05 2.44
N LEU A 105 -20.45 -3.10 1.95
CA LEU A 105 -21.39 -2.02 2.20
C LEU A 105 -21.73 -1.93 3.69
N PRO A 106 -21.76 -0.73 4.28
CA PRO A 106 -22.01 -0.55 5.73
C PRO A 106 -23.29 -1.25 6.22
N LYS A 107 -24.35 -1.30 5.40
CA LYS A 107 -25.61 -1.97 5.71
C LYS A 107 -25.47 -3.49 5.91
N ASN A 108 -24.42 -4.11 5.35
CA ASN A 108 -24.19 -5.55 5.40
C ASN A 108 -23.19 -5.95 6.50
N LYS A 109 -22.54 -4.98 7.16
CA LYS A 109 -21.52 -5.23 8.18
C LYS A 109 -22.04 -6.13 9.31
N ASP A 110 -23.18 -5.79 9.89
CA ASP A 110 -23.77 -6.54 11.00
C ASP A 110 -24.10 -7.99 10.63
N LEU A 111 -24.41 -8.27 9.35
CA LEU A 111 -24.63 -9.63 8.88
C LEU A 111 -23.35 -10.45 8.96
N PHE A 112 -22.24 -9.89 8.44
CA PHE A 112 -20.96 -10.62 8.42
C PHE A 112 -20.34 -10.73 9.81
N ASP A 113 -20.50 -9.72 10.67
CA ASP A 113 -20.08 -9.78 12.08
C ASP A 113 -20.82 -10.91 12.82
N LYS A 114 -22.14 -11.06 12.61
CA LYS A 114 -22.95 -12.18 13.17
C LYS A 114 -22.54 -13.55 12.62
N LEU A 115 -22.02 -13.61 11.41
CA LEU A 115 -21.47 -14.83 10.81
C LEU A 115 -20.05 -15.13 11.30
N GLY A 116 -19.48 -14.30 12.18
CA GLY A 116 -18.15 -14.47 12.72
C GLY A 116 -17.04 -14.01 11.77
N ILE A 117 -17.34 -13.10 10.82
CA ILE A 117 -16.35 -12.51 9.91
C ILE A 117 -16.09 -11.07 10.36
N ASN A 118 -15.02 -10.87 11.11
CA ASN A 118 -14.71 -9.59 11.74
C ASN A 118 -14.16 -8.55 10.75
N SER A 119 -13.50 -8.99 9.69
CA SER A 119 -12.98 -8.11 8.65
C SER A 119 -13.00 -8.78 7.28
N MET A 120 -13.10 -7.95 6.25
CA MET A 120 -13.06 -8.40 4.86
C MET A 120 -12.14 -7.49 4.04
N ILE A 121 -11.35 -8.09 3.16
CA ILE A 121 -10.52 -7.35 2.21
C ILE A 121 -10.89 -7.67 0.77
N TYR A 122 -10.84 -6.62 -0.06
CA TYR A 122 -10.97 -6.74 -1.51
C TYR A 122 -9.74 -6.12 -2.17
N PRO A 123 -8.69 -6.93 -2.43
CA PRO A 123 -7.39 -6.42 -2.90
C PRO A 123 -7.47 -5.62 -4.20
N GLU A 124 -8.36 -6.02 -5.12
CA GLU A 124 -8.54 -5.33 -6.40
C GLU A 124 -9.14 -3.93 -6.21
N MET A 125 -10.01 -3.74 -5.23
CA MET A 125 -10.57 -2.43 -4.88
C MET A 125 -9.50 -1.54 -4.21
N LEU A 126 -8.72 -2.09 -3.30
CA LEU A 126 -7.63 -1.37 -2.65
C LEU A 126 -6.61 -0.87 -3.68
N ALA A 127 -6.23 -1.74 -4.62
CA ALA A 127 -5.33 -1.38 -5.72
C ALA A 127 -5.95 -0.31 -6.65
N ALA A 128 -7.26 -0.40 -6.95
CA ALA A 128 -7.96 0.60 -7.75
C ALA A 128 -7.97 1.98 -7.06
N ASN A 129 -8.19 2.02 -5.75
CA ASN A 129 -8.13 3.28 -4.97
C ASN A 129 -6.75 3.93 -5.02
N GLU A 130 -5.68 3.14 -4.95
CA GLU A 130 -4.31 3.67 -5.12
C GLU A 130 -4.07 4.23 -6.52
N ILE A 131 -4.60 3.56 -7.57
CA ILE A 131 -4.55 4.05 -8.95
C ILE A 131 -5.28 5.40 -9.06
N VAL A 132 -6.50 5.49 -8.55
CA VAL A 132 -7.30 6.73 -8.57
C VAL A 132 -6.57 7.88 -7.87
N THR A 133 -5.96 7.59 -6.73
CA THR A 133 -5.13 8.56 -5.99
C THR A 133 -3.93 9.00 -6.81
N ALA A 134 -3.22 8.06 -7.47
CA ALA A 134 -2.08 8.37 -8.32
C ALA A 134 -2.46 9.17 -9.59
N VAL A 135 -3.67 8.97 -10.12
CA VAL A 135 -4.22 9.78 -11.24
C VAL A 135 -4.55 11.19 -10.77
N ARG A 136 -5.15 11.35 -9.58
CA ARG A 136 -5.50 12.66 -8.99
C ARG A 136 -4.27 13.47 -8.56
N ARG A 137 -3.13 12.80 -8.29
CA ARG A 137 -1.87 13.41 -7.85
C ARG A 137 -0.71 12.96 -8.75
N PRO A 138 -0.72 13.33 -10.05
CA PRO A 138 0.19 12.74 -11.05
C PRO A 138 1.66 13.04 -10.81
N TRP A 139 1.98 14.11 -10.08
CA TRP A 139 3.35 14.51 -9.73
C TRP A 139 3.99 13.68 -8.61
N THR A 140 3.20 12.90 -7.85
CA THR A 140 3.68 12.08 -6.74
C THR A 140 4.07 10.68 -7.20
N ARG A 141 4.95 10.03 -6.46
CA ARG A 141 5.20 8.57 -6.54
C ARG A 141 4.26 7.81 -5.64
N GLN A 142 4.06 8.33 -4.42
CA GLN A 142 3.13 7.82 -3.43
C GLN A 142 2.40 8.99 -2.78
N TYR A 143 1.17 8.74 -2.38
CA TYR A 143 0.34 9.69 -1.66
C TYR A 143 -0.60 8.93 -0.74
N TRP A 144 -0.49 9.19 0.55
CA TRP A 144 -1.35 8.56 1.55
C TRP A 144 -1.92 9.58 2.51
N GLU A 145 -3.19 9.41 2.81
CA GLU A 145 -3.87 10.13 3.87
C GLU A 145 -3.72 9.35 5.17
N LEU A 146 -3.20 10.01 6.18
CA LEU A 146 -2.99 9.49 7.52
C LEU A 146 -3.99 10.18 8.46
N PHE A 147 -4.47 9.47 9.48
CA PHE A 147 -5.48 9.97 10.42
C PHE A 147 -6.68 10.63 9.71
N GLY A 148 -7.30 9.90 8.76
CA GLY A 148 -8.43 10.44 8.02
C GLY A 148 -8.13 11.66 7.14
N GLY A 149 -6.85 11.91 6.82
CA GLY A 149 -6.41 13.01 5.98
C GLY A 149 -5.97 14.28 6.73
N ALA A 150 -5.84 14.21 8.05
CA ALA A 150 -5.29 15.31 8.85
C ALA A 150 -3.79 15.49 8.57
N LEU A 151 -3.06 14.38 8.41
CA LEU A 151 -1.69 14.36 7.91
C LEU A 151 -1.61 13.64 6.57
N ILE A 152 -0.69 14.08 5.73
CA ILE A 152 -0.47 13.54 4.39
C ILE A 152 0.98 13.08 4.27
N LEU A 153 1.17 11.86 3.77
CA LEU A 153 2.47 11.35 3.35
C LEU A 153 2.60 11.43 1.83
N ILE A 154 3.67 12.05 1.37
CA ILE A 154 3.95 12.25 -0.06
C ILE A 154 5.34 11.77 -0.40
N GLY A 155 5.45 10.80 -1.30
CA GLY A 155 6.72 10.38 -1.90
C GLY A 155 6.93 11.05 -3.26
N VAL A 156 8.07 11.72 -3.44
CA VAL A 156 8.39 12.47 -4.67
C VAL A 156 9.78 12.12 -5.16
N LYS A 157 9.92 11.79 -6.45
CA LYS A 157 11.25 11.64 -7.06
C LYS A 157 11.86 13.01 -7.34
N VAL A 158 12.95 13.33 -6.68
CA VAL A 158 13.70 14.60 -6.84
C VAL A 158 14.46 14.58 -8.16
N ARG A 159 14.49 15.71 -8.87
CA ARG A 159 15.24 15.93 -10.11
C ARG A 159 16.08 17.20 -10.01
N ASP A 160 16.99 17.42 -10.96
CA ASP A 160 17.94 18.55 -10.94
C ASP A 160 17.28 19.93 -10.81
N ASN A 161 16.03 20.08 -11.26
CA ASN A 161 15.27 21.32 -11.15
C ASN A 161 14.61 21.55 -9.78
N SER A 162 14.78 20.63 -8.84
CA SER A 162 14.25 20.76 -7.48
C SER A 162 15.12 21.65 -6.62
N ARG A 163 14.48 22.48 -5.78
CA ARG A 163 15.16 23.31 -4.77
C ARG A 163 15.79 22.47 -3.63
N LEU A 164 15.51 21.18 -3.59
CA LEU A 164 16.01 20.25 -2.57
C LEU A 164 17.41 19.73 -2.88
N VAL A 165 17.81 19.71 -4.17
CA VAL A 165 19.06 19.07 -4.59
C VAL A 165 20.27 19.76 -3.97
N ASN A 166 21.20 18.95 -3.43
CA ASN A 166 22.43 19.37 -2.75
C ASN A 166 22.23 20.19 -1.46
N ARG A 167 20.98 20.34 -0.97
CA ARG A 167 20.70 21.01 0.30
C ARG A 167 20.86 20.03 1.48
N VAL A 168 21.42 20.54 2.57
CA VAL A 168 21.48 19.84 3.86
C VAL A 168 20.13 19.96 4.55
N LEU A 169 19.64 18.88 5.14
CA LEU A 169 18.30 18.87 5.75
C LEU A 169 18.15 19.89 6.89
N ALA A 170 19.20 20.12 7.68
CA ALA A 170 19.16 21.11 8.75
C ALA A 170 18.88 22.54 8.22
N GLU A 171 19.34 22.86 7.01
CA GLU A 171 19.07 24.16 6.37
C GLU A 171 17.60 24.27 5.92
N LEU A 172 17.04 23.18 5.37
CA LEU A 172 15.65 23.12 4.94
C LEU A 172 14.65 23.21 6.10
N LEU A 173 15.00 22.67 7.26
CA LEU A 173 14.17 22.69 8.45
C LEU A 173 14.04 24.06 9.11
N ASN A 174 14.96 24.97 8.83
CA ASN A 174 14.93 26.34 9.36
C ASN A 174 13.97 27.27 8.59
N GLU A 175 13.63 26.91 7.35
CA GLU A 175 12.67 27.62 6.52
C GLU A 175 11.29 27.04 6.78
N GLN A 176 10.36 27.75 7.38
CA GLN A 176 8.96 27.45 7.65
C GLN A 176 8.57 25.94 7.78
N LYS A 177 8.03 25.58 8.92
CA LYS A 177 7.80 24.20 9.39
C LYS A 177 6.51 23.56 8.83
N LEU A 178 6.35 23.58 7.53
CA LEU A 178 5.15 23.15 6.82
C LEU A 178 5.16 21.67 6.44
N TYR A 179 6.33 21.02 6.59
CA TYR A 179 6.55 19.62 6.25
C TYR A 179 7.67 19.02 7.11
N HIS A 180 7.72 17.69 7.15
CA HIS A 180 8.85 16.94 7.70
C HIS A 180 9.32 15.90 6.68
N ILE A 181 10.65 15.74 6.51
CA ILE A 181 11.21 14.71 5.63
C ILE A 181 11.50 13.47 6.49
N VAL A 182 10.81 12.38 6.22
CA VAL A 182 10.79 11.18 7.07
C VAL A 182 11.59 10.02 6.52
N ALA A 183 11.78 9.95 5.20
CA ALA A 183 12.62 8.95 4.57
C ALA A 183 13.18 9.46 3.24
N ILE A 184 14.36 8.95 2.87
CA ILE A 184 14.98 9.16 1.56
C ILE A 184 15.33 7.79 0.99
N LYS A 185 14.77 7.47 -0.18
CA LYS A 185 15.17 6.29 -0.94
C LYS A 185 16.20 6.70 -1.97
N ARG A 186 17.43 6.26 -1.78
CA ARG A 186 18.56 6.48 -2.68
C ARG A 186 18.99 5.15 -3.28
N LYS A 187 18.80 4.97 -4.58
CA LYS A 187 19.06 3.68 -5.26
C LYS A 187 18.32 2.54 -4.53
N ASN A 188 19.06 1.62 -3.93
CA ASN A 188 18.52 0.45 -3.23
C ASN A 188 18.50 0.61 -1.70
N GLU A 189 18.91 1.76 -1.18
CA GLU A 189 18.98 2.02 0.25
C GLU A 189 17.89 2.99 0.69
N THR A 190 17.26 2.70 1.83
CA THR A 190 16.36 3.62 2.51
C THR A 190 17.07 4.22 3.70
N ILE A 191 17.11 5.54 3.74
CA ILE A 191 17.77 6.34 4.76
C ILE A 191 16.67 6.99 5.60
N ILE A 192 16.73 6.80 6.92
CA ILE A 192 15.99 7.63 7.87
C ILE A 192 16.84 8.88 8.12
N PRO A 193 16.43 10.04 7.57
CA PRO A 193 17.33 11.16 7.40
C PRO A 193 17.64 11.88 8.72
N ARG A 194 18.83 12.44 8.79
CA ARG A 194 19.33 13.30 9.86
C ARG A 194 19.63 14.69 9.33
N GLY A 195 19.74 15.68 10.23
CA GLY A 195 20.00 17.06 9.84
C GLY A 195 21.24 17.26 8.96
N THR A 196 22.24 16.39 9.06
CA THR A 196 23.49 16.43 8.27
C THR A 196 23.37 15.80 6.88
N ASP A 197 22.31 15.07 6.60
CA ASP A 197 22.13 14.37 5.33
C ASP A 197 21.78 15.36 4.21
N ARG A 198 22.15 15.01 2.98
CA ARG A 198 21.87 15.78 1.77
C ARG A 198 20.94 15.02 0.86
N ILE A 199 20.08 15.76 0.16
CA ILE A 199 19.23 15.23 -0.90
C ILE A 199 19.97 15.29 -2.23
N GLU A 200 19.97 14.18 -2.96
CA GLU A 200 20.58 14.06 -4.28
C GLU A 200 19.53 13.98 -5.38
N SER A 201 19.93 14.36 -6.60
CA SER A 201 19.10 14.13 -7.77
C SER A 201 18.88 12.64 -7.99
N GLY A 202 17.64 12.26 -8.25
CA GLY A 202 17.23 10.85 -8.39
C GLY A 202 16.68 10.23 -7.11
N ASP A 203 16.88 10.83 -5.94
CA ASP A 203 16.28 10.38 -4.68
C ASP A 203 14.75 10.40 -4.76
N ILE A 204 14.11 9.45 -4.08
CA ILE A 204 12.69 9.56 -3.73
C ILE A 204 12.62 10.03 -2.29
N VAL A 205 12.10 11.22 -2.09
CA VAL A 205 11.99 11.85 -0.77
C VAL A 205 10.55 11.75 -0.28
N PHE A 206 10.39 11.29 0.95
CA PHE A 206 9.11 11.14 1.61
C PHE A 206 8.89 12.27 2.60
N PHE A 207 7.78 12.97 2.42
CA PHE A 207 7.37 14.10 3.25
C PHE A 207 6.12 13.76 4.02
N THR A 208 6.05 14.14 5.28
CA THR A 208 4.78 14.35 5.96
C THR A 208 4.44 15.83 5.96
N THR A 209 3.18 16.17 5.76
CA THR A 209 2.66 17.54 5.72
C THR A 209 1.16 17.55 6.06
N THR A 210 0.56 18.72 6.14
CA THR A 210 -0.90 18.88 6.25
C THR A 210 -1.51 19.09 4.86
N ARG A 211 -2.83 18.94 4.76
CA ARG A 211 -3.55 19.15 3.49
C ARG A 211 -3.35 20.55 2.91
N SER A 212 -3.25 21.58 3.76
CA SER A 212 -3.02 22.97 3.36
C SER A 212 -1.65 23.22 2.74
N HIS A 213 -0.66 22.37 3.04
CA HIS A 213 0.75 22.58 2.64
C HIS A 213 1.25 21.59 1.58
N ILE A 214 0.34 20.82 0.95
CA ILE A 214 0.68 19.92 -0.18
C ILE A 214 1.33 20.69 -1.32
N GLU A 215 0.82 21.89 -1.61
CA GLU A 215 1.30 22.72 -2.69
C GLU A 215 2.73 23.24 -2.43
N ASP A 216 3.06 23.55 -1.17
CA ASP A 216 4.41 23.96 -0.78
C ASP A 216 5.42 22.84 -1.04
N VAL A 217 5.06 21.59 -0.70
CA VAL A 217 5.89 20.40 -1.01
C VAL A 217 6.07 20.23 -2.51
N ARG A 218 5.00 20.42 -3.31
CA ARG A 218 5.07 20.32 -4.77
C ARG A 218 6.03 21.33 -5.37
N LEU A 219 5.91 22.60 -4.98
CA LEU A 219 6.75 23.69 -5.46
C LEU A 219 8.22 23.50 -5.04
N LEU A 220 8.46 23.07 -3.80
CA LEU A 220 9.79 22.77 -3.28
C LEU A 220 10.47 21.64 -4.09
N ALA A 221 9.69 20.60 -4.41
CA ALA A 221 10.15 19.48 -5.23
C ALA A 221 10.27 19.80 -6.73
N GLY A 222 9.92 21.02 -7.16
CA GLY A 222 10.00 21.47 -8.54
C GLY A 222 9.06 20.72 -9.48
N LYS A 223 7.87 20.30 -8.99
CA LYS A 223 6.92 19.47 -9.75
C LYS A 223 5.83 20.30 -10.41
N LYS A 224 5.53 19.95 -11.68
CA LYS A 224 4.31 20.38 -12.37
C LYS A 224 3.14 19.48 -11.94
N ASP A 225 1.95 20.03 -11.87
CA ASP A 225 0.71 19.29 -11.57
C ASP A 225 -0.28 19.50 -12.73
N PRO A 226 -0.14 18.76 -13.83
CA PRO A 226 -1.05 18.89 -14.95
C PRO A 226 -2.42 18.32 -14.58
N GLU A 227 -3.48 19.03 -14.96
CA GLU A 227 -4.83 18.50 -14.86
C GLU A 227 -4.97 17.24 -15.72
N VAL A 228 -5.39 16.14 -15.11
CA VAL A 228 -5.61 14.87 -15.82
C VAL A 228 -7.04 14.86 -16.39
N LYS A 229 -7.14 14.88 -17.72
CA LYS A 229 -8.41 14.83 -18.48
C LYS A 229 -8.56 13.55 -19.31
N LYS A 230 -7.45 12.94 -19.70
CA LYS A 230 -7.43 11.73 -20.56
C LYS A 230 -6.53 10.67 -19.92
N VAL A 231 -7.08 9.48 -19.78
CA VAL A 231 -6.39 8.30 -19.22
C VAL A 231 -6.51 7.15 -20.21
N ILE A 232 -5.41 6.45 -20.49
CA ILE A 232 -5.42 5.19 -21.24
C ILE A 232 -5.01 4.07 -20.29
N ILE A 233 -5.81 2.99 -20.26
CA ILE A 233 -5.56 1.80 -19.46
C ILE A 233 -5.32 0.62 -20.40
N MET A 234 -4.18 -0.04 -20.28
CA MET A 234 -3.87 -1.29 -20.98
C MET A 234 -4.20 -2.49 -20.10
N GLY A 235 -5.15 -3.32 -20.55
CA GLY A 235 -5.62 -4.52 -19.86
C GLY A 235 -6.88 -4.28 -19.02
N GLY A 236 -7.97 -4.97 -19.39
CA GLY A 236 -9.28 -4.91 -18.74
C GLY A 236 -9.39 -5.82 -17.52
N SER A 237 -8.47 -5.72 -16.58
CA SER A 237 -8.50 -6.51 -15.34
C SER A 237 -9.60 -6.04 -14.38
N ARG A 238 -9.89 -6.82 -13.33
CA ARG A 238 -10.83 -6.40 -12.27
C ARG A 238 -10.40 -5.07 -11.63
N ILE A 239 -9.10 -4.84 -11.50
CA ILE A 239 -8.54 -3.56 -11.02
C ILE A 239 -8.90 -2.42 -11.98
N ALA A 240 -8.77 -2.65 -13.30
CA ALA A 240 -9.13 -1.65 -14.31
C ALA A 240 -10.61 -1.26 -14.23
N ILE A 241 -11.51 -2.24 -14.13
CA ILE A 241 -12.95 -1.99 -14.01
C ILE A 241 -13.25 -1.15 -12.76
N ARG A 242 -12.66 -1.52 -11.61
CA ARG A 242 -12.85 -0.76 -10.37
C ARG A 242 -12.25 0.64 -10.45
N ALA A 243 -11.06 0.79 -11.03
CA ALA A 243 -10.46 2.11 -11.25
C ALA A 243 -11.37 3.00 -12.13
N CYS A 244 -11.95 2.45 -13.21
CA CYS A 244 -12.91 3.17 -14.05
C CYS A 244 -14.14 3.64 -13.27
N GLN A 245 -14.66 2.83 -12.33
CA GLN A 245 -15.82 3.17 -11.51
C GLN A 245 -15.55 4.27 -10.47
N TYR A 246 -14.29 4.42 -10.02
CA TYR A 246 -13.89 5.39 -9.00
C TYR A 246 -13.21 6.65 -9.57
N LEU A 247 -12.79 6.63 -10.83
CA LEU A 247 -12.27 7.83 -11.49
C LEU A 247 -13.38 8.87 -11.65
N PRO A 248 -13.09 10.16 -11.49
CA PRO A 248 -14.05 11.23 -11.70
C PRO A 248 -14.66 11.20 -13.12
N ASN A 249 -15.95 11.48 -13.24
CA ASN A 249 -16.67 11.45 -14.51
C ASN A 249 -16.18 12.49 -15.55
N ASN A 250 -15.46 13.53 -15.12
CA ASN A 250 -14.84 14.51 -16.02
C ASN A 250 -13.55 14.01 -16.67
N ILE A 251 -13.05 12.82 -16.29
CA ILE A 251 -11.90 12.18 -16.92
C ILE A 251 -12.39 11.21 -18.00
N ARG A 252 -11.90 11.38 -19.21
CA ARG A 252 -12.15 10.44 -20.32
C ARG A 252 -11.20 9.28 -20.20
N VAL A 253 -11.71 8.06 -20.13
CA VAL A 253 -10.92 6.84 -19.98
C VAL A 253 -11.07 5.98 -21.23
N LYS A 254 -9.95 5.49 -21.77
CA LYS A 254 -9.91 4.45 -22.79
C LYS A 254 -9.28 3.19 -22.19
N VAL A 255 -9.96 2.05 -22.29
CA VAL A 255 -9.42 0.75 -21.88
C VAL A 255 -9.15 -0.08 -23.12
N ILE A 256 -7.90 -0.49 -23.31
CA ILE A 256 -7.48 -1.36 -24.43
C ILE A 256 -7.37 -2.79 -23.90
N GLU A 257 -8.18 -3.70 -24.42
CA GLU A 257 -8.21 -5.11 -24.03
C GLU A 257 -8.07 -5.99 -25.27
N ALA A 258 -7.10 -6.90 -25.25
CA ALA A 258 -6.79 -7.77 -26.38
C ALA A 258 -7.84 -8.85 -26.63
N ASN A 259 -8.47 -9.35 -25.56
CA ASN A 259 -9.52 -10.37 -25.67
C ASN A 259 -10.87 -9.73 -26.03
N LYS A 260 -11.41 -10.07 -27.20
CA LYS A 260 -12.65 -9.51 -27.74
C LYS A 260 -13.88 -9.78 -26.85
N GLU A 261 -14.04 -11.01 -26.37
CA GLU A 261 -15.20 -11.37 -25.54
C GLU A 261 -15.14 -10.64 -24.18
N LYS A 262 -13.93 -10.50 -23.63
CA LYS A 262 -13.71 -9.76 -22.39
C LYS A 262 -13.98 -8.26 -22.59
N SER A 263 -13.60 -7.69 -23.76
CA SER A 263 -13.91 -6.30 -24.12
C SER A 263 -15.42 -6.03 -24.08
N HIS A 264 -16.23 -6.91 -24.65
CA HIS A 264 -17.70 -6.79 -24.65
C HIS A 264 -18.24 -6.83 -23.20
N ARG A 265 -17.83 -7.81 -22.41
CA ARG A 265 -18.29 -7.91 -21.01
C ARG A 265 -17.90 -6.70 -20.15
N ILE A 266 -16.72 -6.13 -20.39
CA ILE A 266 -16.27 -4.93 -19.66
C ILE A 266 -17.13 -3.72 -20.05
N ALA A 267 -17.48 -3.57 -21.32
CA ALA A 267 -18.29 -2.46 -21.81
C ALA A 267 -19.68 -2.38 -21.14
N GLU A 268 -20.22 -3.51 -20.67
CA GLU A 268 -21.52 -3.58 -19.99
C GLU A 268 -21.48 -3.07 -18.53
N VAL A 269 -20.29 -3.05 -17.90
CA VAL A 269 -20.16 -2.80 -16.44
C VAL A 269 -19.38 -1.53 -16.09
N VAL A 270 -18.81 -0.85 -17.08
CA VAL A 270 -18.06 0.40 -16.86
C VAL A 270 -18.96 1.64 -17.06
N PRO A 271 -18.62 2.79 -16.44
CA PRO A 271 -19.34 4.05 -16.64
C PRO A 271 -19.30 4.55 -18.10
N SER A 272 -20.28 5.39 -18.48
CA SER A 272 -20.46 5.91 -19.85
C SER A 272 -19.31 6.80 -20.36
N ASN A 273 -18.48 7.34 -19.48
CA ASN A 273 -17.27 8.12 -19.81
C ASN A 273 -16.05 7.23 -20.16
N VAL A 274 -16.22 5.91 -20.15
CA VAL A 274 -15.18 4.91 -20.45
C VAL A 274 -15.42 4.30 -21.82
N LEU A 275 -14.44 4.38 -22.71
CA LEU A 275 -14.46 3.73 -24.02
C LEU A 275 -13.60 2.45 -23.99
N ILE A 276 -14.20 1.33 -24.38
CA ILE A 276 -13.50 0.07 -24.50
C ILE A 276 -13.04 -0.14 -25.95
N ILE A 277 -11.75 -0.45 -26.11
CA ILE A 277 -11.11 -0.67 -27.41
C ILE A 277 -10.60 -2.10 -27.42
N ASN A 278 -11.02 -2.89 -28.41
CA ASN A 278 -10.45 -4.21 -28.63
C ASN A 278 -9.16 -4.12 -29.43
N GLY A 279 -8.03 -4.49 -28.84
CA GLY A 279 -6.73 -4.43 -29.47
C GLY A 279 -5.59 -4.76 -28.51
N ASP A 280 -4.39 -4.85 -29.07
CA ASP A 280 -3.17 -5.06 -28.29
C ASP A 280 -2.60 -3.72 -27.81
N GLY A 281 -2.65 -3.47 -26.51
CA GLY A 281 -2.11 -2.23 -25.90
C GLY A 281 -0.58 -2.10 -25.94
N ARG A 282 0.14 -3.09 -26.51
CA ARG A 282 1.59 -3.01 -26.81
C ARG A 282 1.86 -2.43 -28.21
N ASP A 283 0.83 -2.41 -29.06
CA ASP A 283 0.92 -1.87 -30.39
C ASP A 283 0.99 -0.33 -30.34
N THR A 284 2.14 0.20 -30.74
CA THR A 284 2.41 1.64 -30.73
C THR A 284 1.51 2.39 -31.72
N ASP A 285 1.18 1.78 -32.87
CA ASP A 285 0.35 2.41 -33.88
C ASP A 285 -1.10 2.54 -33.37
N LEU A 286 -1.61 1.50 -32.72
CA LEU A 286 -2.89 1.57 -32.03
C LEU A 286 -2.89 2.65 -30.95
N LEU A 287 -1.85 2.70 -30.11
CA LEU A 287 -1.75 3.73 -29.06
C LEU A 287 -1.73 5.15 -29.66
N MET A 288 -1.06 5.33 -30.80
CA MET A 288 -1.04 6.61 -31.51
C MET A 288 -2.39 6.98 -32.09
N GLN A 289 -3.12 6.04 -32.70
CA GLN A 289 -4.48 6.23 -33.21
C GLN A 289 -5.45 6.59 -32.09
N GLU A 290 -5.28 5.98 -30.92
CA GLU A 290 -6.10 6.22 -29.73
C GLU A 290 -5.70 7.47 -28.94
N GLY A 291 -4.70 8.23 -29.42
CA GLY A 291 -4.33 9.54 -28.90
C GLY A 291 -3.48 9.50 -27.64
N ILE A 292 -2.52 8.57 -27.54
CA ILE A 292 -1.58 8.46 -26.40
C ILE A 292 -0.82 9.76 -26.13
N LYS A 293 -0.50 10.53 -27.17
CA LYS A 293 0.21 11.82 -27.03
C LYS A 293 -0.56 12.88 -26.27
N ASP A 294 -1.89 12.80 -26.28
CA ASP A 294 -2.77 13.71 -25.57
C ASP A 294 -3.16 13.22 -24.17
N ALA A 295 -2.83 11.96 -23.84
CA ALA A 295 -3.13 11.37 -22.55
C ALA A 295 -2.14 11.86 -21.48
N GLN A 296 -2.65 12.33 -20.35
CA GLN A 296 -1.81 12.71 -19.21
C GLN A 296 -1.37 11.49 -18.41
N THR A 297 -2.16 10.40 -18.43
CA THR A 297 -1.85 9.20 -17.66
C THR A 297 -2.03 7.94 -18.52
N PHE A 298 -1.06 7.03 -18.41
CA PHE A 298 -1.12 5.67 -18.97
C PHE A 298 -0.98 4.64 -17.84
N ILE A 299 -1.86 3.65 -17.80
CA ILE A 299 -1.93 2.64 -16.75
C ILE A 299 -1.85 1.25 -17.37
N ALA A 300 -0.86 0.45 -16.97
CA ALA A 300 -0.67 -0.92 -17.46
C ALA A 300 -1.08 -1.93 -16.39
N LEU A 301 -2.18 -2.69 -16.64
CA LEU A 301 -2.82 -3.59 -15.68
C LEU A 301 -2.99 -5.01 -16.23
N THR A 302 -2.12 -5.46 -17.14
CA THR A 302 -2.11 -6.85 -17.61
C THR A 302 -1.60 -7.79 -16.51
N GLU A 303 -1.64 -9.09 -16.73
CA GLU A 303 -1.11 -10.08 -15.78
C GLU A 303 0.42 -10.14 -15.77
N ASN A 304 1.07 -9.69 -16.83
CA ASN A 304 2.51 -9.78 -17.00
C ASN A 304 3.22 -8.50 -16.56
N SER A 305 4.01 -8.57 -15.48
CA SER A 305 4.75 -7.45 -14.90
C SER A 305 5.75 -6.82 -15.89
N SER A 306 6.48 -7.63 -16.66
CA SER A 306 7.47 -7.14 -17.64
C SER A 306 6.77 -6.37 -18.77
N THR A 307 5.65 -6.90 -19.27
CA THR A 307 4.82 -6.22 -20.28
C THR A 307 4.32 -4.86 -19.75
N ASN A 308 3.88 -4.79 -18.49
CA ASN A 308 3.41 -3.55 -17.89
C ASN A 308 4.54 -2.52 -17.77
N ILE A 309 5.74 -2.96 -17.38
CA ILE A 309 6.93 -2.10 -17.30
C ILE A 309 7.29 -1.52 -18.68
N LEU A 310 7.41 -2.38 -19.69
CA LEU A 310 7.79 -1.97 -21.04
C LEU A 310 6.75 -1.05 -21.68
N ALA A 311 5.46 -1.33 -21.50
CA ALA A 311 4.37 -0.47 -21.98
C ALA A 311 4.41 0.92 -21.32
N CYS A 312 4.66 1.00 -20.02
CA CYS A 312 4.83 2.27 -19.33
C CYS A 312 6.05 3.07 -19.81
N LEU A 313 7.16 2.38 -20.12
CA LEU A 313 8.34 3.03 -20.71
C LEU A 313 8.04 3.58 -22.12
N ALA A 314 7.33 2.81 -22.95
CA ALA A 314 6.90 3.24 -24.29
C ALA A 314 5.98 4.46 -24.19
N ALA A 315 4.96 4.41 -23.34
CA ALA A 315 4.03 5.53 -23.11
C ALA A 315 4.77 6.81 -22.65
N LYS A 316 5.74 6.66 -21.75
CA LYS A 316 6.56 7.78 -21.28
C LYS A 316 7.40 8.40 -22.40
N ARG A 317 7.99 7.59 -23.29
CA ARG A 317 8.71 8.06 -24.48
C ARG A 317 7.79 8.79 -25.47
N LEU A 318 6.51 8.42 -25.52
CA LEU A 318 5.49 9.09 -26.33
C LEU A 318 4.97 10.39 -25.69
N GLY A 319 5.48 10.78 -24.51
CA GLY A 319 5.19 12.06 -23.87
C GLY A 319 4.16 12.00 -22.75
N VAL A 320 3.68 10.82 -22.35
CA VAL A 320 2.74 10.69 -21.23
C VAL A 320 3.43 11.14 -19.93
N PHE A 321 2.76 12.04 -19.21
CA PHE A 321 3.31 12.63 -17.99
C PHE A 321 3.37 11.65 -16.82
N LYS A 322 2.29 10.89 -16.60
CA LYS A 322 2.16 9.91 -15.51
C LYS A 322 2.00 8.50 -16.06
N THR A 323 2.81 7.58 -15.59
CA THR A 323 2.65 6.15 -15.87
C THR A 323 2.46 5.37 -14.58
N ILE A 324 1.61 4.34 -14.62
CA ILE A 324 1.27 3.47 -13.49
C ILE A 324 1.33 2.02 -13.96
N ALA A 325 2.18 1.20 -13.35
CA ALA A 325 2.33 -0.21 -13.70
C ALA A 325 1.91 -1.14 -12.58
N LYS A 326 1.07 -2.15 -12.90
CA LYS A 326 0.85 -3.28 -12.01
C LYS A 326 2.05 -4.22 -12.07
N ILE A 327 2.71 -4.46 -10.95
CA ILE A 327 3.88 -5.34 -10.83
C ILE A 327 3.65 -6.32 -9.69
N GLU A 328 3.38 -7.58 -10.01
CA GLU A 328 3.13 -8.64 -9.03
C GLU A 328 4.43 -9.26 -8.50
N ASN A 329 5.49 -9.31 -9.31
CA ASN A 329 6.80 -9.78 -8.87
C ASN A 329 7.52 -8.65 -8.13
N ILE A 330 7.75 -8.83 -6.83
CA ILE A 330 8.38 -7.83 -5.95
C ILE A 330 9.80 -7.51 -6.41
N ASP A 331 10.55 -8.49 -6.94
CA ASP A 331 11.92 -8.27 -7.43
C ASP A 331 11.97 -7.29 -8.61
N TYR A 332 10.88 -7.19 -9.38
CA TYR A 332 10.79 -6.25 -10.50
C TYR A 332 10.48 -4.81 -10.07
N ILE A 333 10.10 -4.58 -8.81
CA ILE A 333 9.83 -3.23 -8.31
C ILE A 333 11.09 -2.38 -8.37
N GLN A 334 12.23 -2.90 -7.92
CA GLN A 334 13.52 -2.19 -7.98
C GLN A 334 13.96 -1.88 -9.40
N LEU A 335 13.77 -2.85 -10.32
CA LEU A 335 14.05 -2.66 -11.75
C LEU A 335 13.17 -1.54 -12.32
N ALA A 336 11.88 -1.58 -12.05
CA ALA A 336 10.91 -0.57 -12.48
C ALA A 336 11.27 0.84 -11.96
N GLU A 337 11.75 0.93 -10.72
CA GLU A 337 12.21 2.17 -10.11
C GLU A 337 13.46 2.73 -10.83
N SER A 338 14.44 1.87 -11.13
CA SER A 338 15.66 2.27 -11.85
C SER A 338 15.34 2.78 -13.25
N MET A 339 14.33 2.22 -13.90
CA MET A 339 13.82 2.66 -15.21
C MET A 339 12.92 3.88 -15.15
N ASP A 340 12.61 4.37 -13.95
CA ASP A 340 11.76 5.56 -13.72
C ASP A 340 10.36 5.46 -14.37
N ILE A 341 9.72 4.31 -14.28
CA ILE A 341 8.43 4.03 -14.94
C ILE A 341 7.22 4.75 -14.31
N GLY A 342 7.37 5.53 -13.30
CA GLY A 342 6.22 6.18 -12.64
C GLY A 342 5.82 5.49 -11.34
N SER A 343 4.53 5.31 -11.07
CA SER A 343 4.06 4.60 -9.88
C SER A 343 3.91 3.11 -10.14
N VAL A 344 4.14 2.31 -9.10
CA VAL A 344 3.94 0.87 -9.10
C VAL A 344 2.75 0.52 -8.21
N ILE A 345 1.91 -0.38 -8.68
CA ILE A 345 0.82 -0.99 -7.92
C ILE A 345 1.16 -2.47 -7.73
N ASN A 346 1.34 -2.87 -6.47
CA ASN A 346 1.53 -4.27 -6.10
C ASN A 346 0.40 -4.72 -5.18
N LYS A 347 -0.47 -5.58 -5.71
CA LYS A 347 -1.65 -6.06 -4.99
C LYS A 347 -1.31 -6.85 -3.73
N LYS A 348 -0.19 -7.59 -3.73
CA LYS A 348 0.26 -8.39 -2.59
C LYS A 348 0.65 -7.49 -1.41
N LEU A 349 1.49 -6.48 -1.67
CA LEU A 349 1.91 -5.53 -0.65
C LEU A 349 0.73 -4.76 -0.07
N ILE A 350 -0.19 -4.30 -0.94
CA ILE A 350 -1.40 -3.58 -0.53
C ILE A 350 -2.28 -4.46 0.38
N ALA A 351 -2.54 -5.71 -0.04
CA ALA A 351 -3.36 -6.62 0.75
C ALA A 351 -2.69 -7.00 2.07
N ALA A 352 -1.39 -7.33 2.04
CA ALA A 352 -0.65 -7.70 3.24
C ALA A 352 -0.59 -6.56 4.26
N SER A 353 -0.33 -5.32 3.82
CA SER A 353 -0.35 -4.15 4.71
C SER A 353 -1.72 -3.95 5.36
N HIS A 354 -2.81 -4.16 4.61
CA HIS A 354 -4.16 -4.02 5.15
C HIS A 354 -4.49 -5.13 6.17
N ILE A 355 -4.04 -6.37 5.93
CA ILE A 355 -4.20 -7.48 6.88
C ILE A 355 -3.35 -7.24 8.12
N TYR A 356 -2.11 -6.78 7.93
CA TYR A 356 -1.21 -6.45 9.04
C TYR A 356 -1.77 -5.38 9.95
N GLN A 357 -2.40 -4.34 9.39
CA GLN A 357 -3.13 -3.33 10.15
C GLN A 357 -4.22 -3.93 11.03
N PHE A 358 -4.94 -4.94 10.53
CA PHE A 358 -5.99 -5.61 11.31
C PHE A 358 -5.44 -6.46 12.46
N LEU A 359 -4.18 -6.88 12.38
CA LEU A 359 -3.48 -7.65 13.43
C LEU A 359 -3.05 -6.80 14.61
N LEU A 360 -2.58 -5.59 14.34
CA LEU A 360 -2.09 -4.70 15.37
C LEU A 360 -3.27 -4.32 16.30
N ASP A 361 -3.01 -4.35 17.60
CA ASP A 361 -4.01 -4.05 18.62
C ASP A 361 -4.59 -2.63 18.49
N ALA A 362 -5.62 -2.32 19.26
CA ALA A 362 -6.42 -1.09 19.20
C ALA A 362 -5.63 0.23 19.23
N ASP A 363 -4.36 0.19 19.58
CA ASP A 363 -3.48 1.36 19.68
C ASP A 363 -2.78 1.73 18.35
N VAL A 364 -2.90 0.90 17.30
CA VAL A 364 -2.35 1.17 15.97
C VAL A 364 -3.48 1.33 14.97
N SER A 365 -3.65 2.56 14.46
CA SER A 365 -4.76 2.89 13.57
C SER A 365 -4.52 2.45 12.13
N ASN A 366 -3.28 2.54 11.65
CA ASN A 366 -2.89 2.19 10.30
C ASN A 366 -1.42 1.76 10.21
N VAL A 367 -1.12 0.78 9.37
CA VAL A 367 0.24 0.46 8.91
C VAL A 367 0.27 0.38 7.40
N LYS A 368 1.27 0.96 6.78
CA LYS A 368 1.51 0.87 5.33
C LYS A 368 2.97 0.63 5.03
N CYS A 369 3.24 -0.37 4.18
CA CYS A 369 4.57 -0.55 3.61
C CYS A 369 4.83 0.45 2.49
N LEU A 370 5.96 1.12 2.51
CA LEU A 370 6.39 1.99 1.43
C LEU A 370 6.86 1.16 0.24
N THR A 371 6.12 1.19 -0.87
CA THR A 371 6.35 0.33 -2.06
C THR A 371 7.77 0.45 -2.63
N PHE A 372 8.39 1.64 -2.53
CA PHE A 372 9.74 1.91 -3.05
C PHE A 372 10.81 2.07 -1.96
N ALA A 373 10.43 1.90 -0.70
CA ALA A 373 11.33 2.03 0.43
C ALA A 373 11.08 0.84 1.36
N ASN A 374 12.09 0.10 1.75
CA ASN A 374 11.97 -0.96 2.73
C ASN A 374 11.73 -0.33 4.12
N ALA A 375 10.59 0.30 4.29
CA ALA A 375 10.19 1.03 5.49
C ALA A 375 8.69 0.94 5.70
N ASP A 376 8.30 0.96 6.95
CA ASP A 376 6.91 0.96 7.38
C ASP A 376 6.50 2.31 7.98
N VAL A 377 5.22 2.61 7.85
CA VAL A 377 4.57 3.77 8.46
C VAL A 377 3.49 3.26 9.39
N ALA A 378 3.56 3.62 10.65
CA ALA A 378 2.55 3.27 11.65
C ALA A 378 1.92 4.52 12.25
N GLU A 379 0.61 4.47 12.47
CA GLU A 379 -0.16 5.43 13.25
C GLU A 379 -0.36 4.83 14.66
N LEU A 380 0.25 5.43 15.68
CA LEU A 380 0.28 4.93 17.05
C LEU A 380 -0.31 5.95 18.02
N VAL A 381 -0.96 5.47 19.07
CA VAL A 381 -1.43 6.31 20.19
C VAL A 381 -0.42 6.25 21.34
N ALA A 382 0.05 7.40 21.81
CA ALA A 382 0.96 7.48 22.94
C ALA A 382 0.21 7.15 24.24
N ARG A 383 0.59 6.06 24.91
CA ARG A 383 -0.01 5.70 26.20
C ARG A 383 0.51 6.61 27.34
N PRO A 384 -0.30 6.83 28.39
CA PRO A 384 0.18 7.48 29.61
C PRO A 384 1.42 6.76 30.14
N ASP A 385 2.41 7.52 30.61
CA ASP A 385 3.66 7.04 31.20
C ASP A 385 4.58 6.22 30.27
N SER A 386 4.24 6.10 28.99
CA SER A 386 5.10 5.47 27.99
C SER A 386 6.41 6.24 27.80
N LYS A 387 7.47 5.58 27.30
CA LYS A 387 8.79 6.21 27.13
C LYS A 387 8.74 7.43 26.21
N ILE A 388 7.83 7.41 25.21
CA ILE A 388 7.69 8.48 24.21
C ILE A 388 7.20 9.80 24.84
N THR A 389 6.47 9.74 25.95
CA THR A 389 5.90 10.91 26.65
C THR A 389 6.84 11.54 27.67
N LYS A 390 7.92 10.84 28.07
CA LYS A 390 8.77 11.25 29.20
C LYS A 390 9.72 12.39 28.90
N LYS A 391 10.10 12.60 27.64
CA LYS A 391 11.14 13.57 27.24
C LYS A 391 10.78 14.24 25.94
N GLN A 392 11.43 15.37 25.63
CA GLN A 392 11.38 15.96 24.28
C GLN A 392 11.98 14.98 23.26
N VAL A 393 11.52 15.04 22.02
CA VAL A 393 11.90 14.10 20.96
C VAL A 393 13.42 14.02 20.76
N LYS A 394 14.13 15.16 20.84
CA LYS A 394 15.60 15.20 20.73
C LYS A 394 16.32 14.39 21.84
N ASP A 395 15.70 14.23 23.00
CA ASP A 395 16.27 13.59 24.19
C ASP A 395 15.81 12.11 24.35
N LEU A 396 14.88 11.65 23.50
CA LEU A 396 14.32 10.29 23.55
C LEU A 396 15.32 9.20 23.12
N ARG A 397 16.42 9.59 22.42
CA ARG A 397 17.41 8.66 21.83
C ARG A 397 16.75 7.58 20.97
N LEU A 398 15.85 7.99 20.08
CA LEU A 398 15.20 7.09 19.13
C LEU A 398 16.23 6.29 18.32
N PRO A 399 15.94 5.02 18.00
CA PRO A 399 16.77 4.21 17.12
C PRO A 399 17.11 4.95 15.82
N LYS A 400 18.28 4.61 15.23
CA LYS A 400 18.73 5.27 13.98
C LYS A 400 17.84 4.94 12.78
N ASP A 401 17.13 3.83 12.86
CA ASP A 401 16.22 3.26 11.88
C ASP A 401 14.76 3.68 12.09
N MET A 402 14.51 4.74 12.90
CA MET A 402 13.18 5.25 13.22
C MET A 402 13.16 6.79 13.25
N THR A 403 12.03 7.37 12.82
CA THR A 403 11.71 8.81 12.99
C THR A 403 10.22 9.03 13.18
N LEU A 404 9.87 10.20 13.74
CA LEU A 404 8.49 10.60 13.98
C LEU A 404 8.10 11.67 12.93
N GLY A 405 7.05 11.40 12.16
CA GLY A 405 6.66 12.23 11.02
C GLY A 405 5.74 13.40 11.38
N GLY A 406 4.91 13.24 12.40
CA GLY A 406 3.91 14.22 12.83
C GLY A 406 3.01 13.61 13.90
N LEU A 407 2.14 14.41 14.48
CA LEU A 407 1.16 13.96 15.45
C LEU A 407 -0.18 14.70 15.29
N ILE A 408 -1.22 14.12 15.85
CA ILE A 408 -2.52 14.76 16.07
C ILE A 408 -2.71 14.92 17.57
N ARG A 409 -2.97 16.14 18.03
CA ARG A 409 -3.30 16.48 19.40
C ARG A 409 -4.61 17.25 19.41
N ASP A 410 -5.58 16.80 20.20
CA ASP A 410 -6.90 17.44 20.29
C ASP A 410 -7.58 17.68 18.94
N GLY A 411 -7.34 16.77 17.98
CA GLY A 411 -7.85 16.86 16.60
C GLY A 411 -7.01 17.71 15.64
N GLU A 412 -5.98 18.43 16.12
CA GLU A 412 -5.15 19.32 15.33
C GLU A 412 -3.84 18.65 14.90
N PRO A 413 -3.47 18.69 13.59
CA PRO A 413 -2.23 18.14 13.10
C PRO A 413 -1.03 19.04 13.41
N MET A 414 0.07 18.42 13.86
CA MET A 414 1.30 19.09 14.20
C MET A 414 2.52 18.38 13.59
N MET A 415 3.46 19.16 13.02
CA MET A 415 4.77 18.63 12.62
C MET A 415 5.66 18.49 13.86
N ILE A 416 6.24 17.30 14.05
CA ILE A 416 7.14 17.02 15.17
C ILE A 416 8.49 17.67 14.94
N LYS A 417 9.06 18.24 16.00
CA LYS A 417 10.39 18.86 16.08
C LYS A 417 11.19 18.24 17.21
N GLY A 418 12.47 18.52 17.27
CA GLY A 418 13.32 18.06 18.37
C GLY A 418 12.87 18.54 19.76
N ASP A 419 12.29 19.73 19.86
CA ASP A 419 11.75 20.33 21.09
C ASP A 419 10.29 19.94 21.39
N THR A 420 9.66 19.16 20.51
CA THR A 420 8.30 18.68 20.75
C THR A 420 8.28 17.69 21.91
N GLN A 421 7.38 17.91 22.87
CA GLN A 421 7.02 16.96 23.93
C GLN A 421 5.75 16.24 23.52
N ILE A 422 5.84 14.91 23.29
CA ILE A 422 4.66 14.06 23.02
C ILE A 422 3.91 13.89 24.33
N GLN A 423 2.60 13.98 24.27
CA GLN A 423 1.70 13.84 25.42
C GLN A 423 0.92 12.52 25.35
N ALA A 424 0.39 12.08 26.48
CA ALA A 424 -0.51 10.93 26.50
C ALA A 424 -1.71 11.20 25.57
N TYR A 425 -2.10 10.16 24.82
CA TYR A 425 -3.18 10.16 23.83
C TYR A 425 -2.91 10.96 22.55
N ASP A 426 -1.70 11.51 22.35
CA ASP A 426 -1.31 11.98 21.04
C ASP A 426 -1.31 10.81 20.04
N HIS A 427 -1.88 11.04 18.86
CA HIS A 427 -1.77 10.11 17.72
C HIS A 427 -0.53 10.45 16.92
N VAL A 428 0.45 9.57 16.89
CA VAL A 428 1.78 9.83 16.34
C VAL A 428 2.03 9.00 15.08
N VAL A 429 2.51 9.64 14.01
CA VAL A 429 3.00 8.95 12.81
C VAL A 429 4.46 8.58 13.01
N VAL A 430 4.76 7.30 12.94
CA VAL A 430 6.12 6.77 13.06
C VAL A 430 6.57 6.18 11.72
N PHE A 431 7.80 6.49 11.34
CA PHE A 431 8.49 5.87 10.21
C PHE A 431 9.63 5.03 10.74
N CYS A 432 9.71 3.78 10.30
CA CYS A 432 10.78 2.87 10.68
C CYS A 432 11.17 1.95 9.52
N LEU A 433 12.43 1.51 9.52
CA LEU A 433 12.84 0.38 8.71
C LEU A 433 12.30 -0.90 9.34
N ASP A 434 12.12 -1.96 8.52
CA ASP A 434 11.55 -3.26 8.94
C ASP A 434 12.18 -3.79 10.25
N THR A 435 13.48 -3.51 10.47
CA THR A 435 14.22 -3.92 11.66
C THR A 435 13.82 -3.19 12.95
N ALA A 436 13.15 -2.06 12.85
CA ALA A 436 12.81 -1.19 13.99
C ALA A 436 11.37 -1.33 14.48
N MET A 437 10.49 -2.00 13.73
CA MET A 437 9.08 -2.13 14.07
C MET A 437 8.86 -2.71 15.47
N ARG A 438 9.60 -3.75 15.83
CA ARG A 438 9.56 -4.38 17.18
C ARG A 438 9.88 -3.42 18.32
N LYS A 439 10.73 -2.42 18.07
CA LYS A 439 11.15 -1.44 19.08
C LYS A 439 10.07 -0.38 19.32
N LEU A 440 9.05 -0.28 18.45
CA LEU A 440 7.96 0.69 18.60
C LEU A 440 7.17 0.45 19.88
N GLU A 441 6.83 -0.80 20.16
CA GLU A 441 6.07 -1.17 21.36
C GLU A 441 6.77 -0.70 22.64
N ASP A 442 8.10 -0.76 22.68
CA ASP A 442 8.90 -0.33 23.83
C ASP A 442 8.80 1.17 24.12
N TYR A 443 8.45 1.99 23.12
CA TYR A 443 8.34 3.44 23.26
C TYR A 443 6.92 3.90 23.54
N PHE A 444 5.91 3.23 23.00
CA PHE A 444 4.50 3.66 23.05
C PHE A 444 3.67 2.96 24.12
N ASN A 445 4.13 1.82 24.66
CA ASN A 445 3.50 1.05 25.74
C ASN A 445 4.06 1.38 27.12
#